data_f8244e62c460e6530de4f17b59077483
#
_entry.id   f8244e62c460e6530de4f17b59077483
#
_cell.length_a   1.000
_cell.length_b   1.000
_cell.length_c   1.000
_cell.angle_alpha   90.00
_cell.angle_beta   90.00
_cell.angle_gamma   90.00
#
_symmetry.space_group_name_H-M   'P 1'
#
loop_
_entity.id
_entity.type
_entity.pdbx_description
1 polymer ?
#
loop_
_entity_poly.entity_id
_entity_poly.type
_entity_poly.pdbx_seq_one_letter_code
_entity_poly.pdbx_strand_id
1 'polypeptide(L)'
;MSKKNLIPDLIMGERASVHSTDPSVTADKIAEAIKNLEYWEPQKQAGRFHSKATSYTINDVHLVAQASTPMRAAAGYSNSLNIEFSYYGVCRSAVDGVNYKWAPNQQAVFFPEITGRGGPSDTRSIVMAQFDKTRLIETTQSMLGADSTVRANLDLSDTRLVSLQYGRINFDQMFQNLWRYVDSIDANDQVLEMIGIDDLFYRHASLLLHPRLFFRQATDVPNNVHNARDALDRVCDAMKDMTRKPFTMTELETLSGMSARNLQYQFKSRFACSPMAWQRRERLMTARDCLMADTGPITIIELSRRLGFSSPSNFIAYYVRQFGEMPAQTRDKHHRS
;
A
#
# COMPACT_ATOMS: atom_id res chain seq x y z
N MET A 1 7.43 37.38 23.10
CA MET A 1 8.12 36.10 22.83
C MET A 1 7.07 35.11 22.37
N SER A 2 7.03 34.80 21.09
CA SER A 2 6.09 33.82 20.53
C SER A 2 6.39 32.46 21.15
N LYS A 3 5.40 31.80 21.76
CA LYS A 3 5.51 30.41 22.20
C LYS A 3 5.82 29.58 20.95
N LYS A 4 7.07 29.11 20.79
CA LYS A 4 7.40 28.13 19.77
C LYS A 4 6.45 26.94 19.97
N ASN A 5 5.56 26.70 19.00
CA ASN A 5 4.73 25.51 19.03
C ASN A 5 5.66 24.30 19.08
N LEU A 6 5.57 23.51 20.16
CA LEU A 6 6.39 22.32 20.39
C LEU A 6 6.07 21.18 19.41
N ILE A 7 4.90 21.24 18.78
CA ILE A 7 4.40 20.30 17.79
C ILE A 7 3.75 21.07 16.62
N PRO A 8 3.79 20.50 15.41
CA PRO A 8 3.19 21.13 14.23
C PRO A 8 1.67 21.24 14.34
N ASP A 9 1.08 22.09 13.49
CA ASP A 9 -0.36 22.25 13.41
C ASP A 9 -1.00 21.06 12.70
N LEU A 10 -2.30 20.81 12.98
CA LEU A 10 -3.10 19.82 12.30
C LEU A 10 -3.51 20.36 10.93
N ILE A 11 -3.31 19.55 9.88
CA ILE A 11 -3.69 19.93 8.51
C ILE A 11 -5.22 20.02 8.33
N MET A 12 -5.98 19.32 9.17
CA MET A 12 -7.45 19.35 9.21
C MET A 12 -8.01 20.45 10.12
N GLY A 13 -7.17 21.42 10.54
CA GLY A 13 -7.56 22.48 11.47
C GLY A 13 -7.53 22.04 12.95
N GLU A 14 -7.72 23.02 13.81
CA GLU A 14 -7.59 22.83 15.26
C GLU A 14 -8.88 23.04 16.05
N ARG A 15 -9.99 23.37 15.38
CA ARG A 15 -11.24 23.77 16.03
C ARG A 15 -11.83 22.69 16.93
N ALA A 16 -11.86 21.45 16.47
CA ALA A 16 -12.38 20.30 17.21
C ALA A 16 -11.26 19.45 17.84
N SER A 17 -10.03 20.00 17.94
CA SER A 17 -8.89 19.22 18.41
C SER A 17 -8.79 19.19 19.93
N VAL A 18 -8.41 18.03 20.46
CA VAL A 18 -7.99 17.84 21.85
C VAL A 18 -6.49 18.02 21.92
N HIS A 19 -6.03 18.89 22.84
CA HIS A 19 -4.61 19.12 23.11
C HIS A 19 -4.27 18.54 24.49
N SER A 20 -3.23 17.73 24.59
CA SER A 20 -2.86 17.10 25.84
C SER A 20 -1.34 16.88 25.99
N THR A 21 -0.92 16.81 27.23
CA THR A 21 0.38 16.27 27.64
C THR A 21 0.25 14.86 28.24
N ASP A 22 -0.98 14.38 28.36
CA ASP A 22 -1.32 13.02 28.76
C ASP A 22 -1.60 12.18 27.49
N PRO A 23 -0.81 11.13 27.23
CA PRO A 23 -1.02 10.29 26.06
C PRO A 23 -2.40 9.63 26.01
N SER A 24 -2.99 9.27 27.16
CA SER A 24 -4.29 8.59 27.24
C SER A 24 -5.42 9.42 26.64
N VAL A 25 -5.45 10.71 26.95
CA VAL A 25 -6.47 11.65 26.43
C VAL A 25 -6.50 11.70 24.90
N THR A 26 -5.31 11.65 24.28
CA THR A 26 -5.23 11.65 22.81
C THR A 26 -5.49 10.25 22.23
N ALA A 27 -5.06 9.21 22.93
CA ALA A 27 -5.38 7.83 22.56
C ALA A 27 -6.90 7.60 22.53
N ASP A 28 -7.64 8.08 23.53
CA ASP A 28 -9.10 8.01 23.59
C ASP A 28 -9.75 8.71 22.38
N LYS A 29 -9.25 9.92 22.03
CA LYS A 29 -9.74 10.66 20.86
C LYS A 29 -9.47 9.93 19.55
N ILE A 30 -8.32 9.30 19.43
CA ILE A 30 -7.99 8.47 18.26
C ILE A 30 -8.87 7.23 18.21
N ALA A 31 -9.15 6.61 19.35
CA ALA A 31 -9.96 5.39 19.46
C ALA A 31 -11.44 5.59 19.10
N GLU A 32 -11.94 6.83 19.08
CA GLU A 32 -13.29 7.13 18.56
C GLU A 32 -13.43 6.68 17.09
N ALA A 33 -12.38 6.86 16.28
CA ALA A 33 -12.37 6.48 14.88
C ALA A 33 -11.61 5.18 14.62
N ILE A 34 -10.56 4.87 15.40
CA ILE A 34 -9.68 3.72 15.21
C ILE A 34 -9.79 2.80 16.43
N LYS A 35 -10.73 1.86 16.37
CA LYS A 35 -11.10 1.01 17.51
C LYS A 35 -10.08 -0.05 17.92
N ASN A 36 -9.06 -0.29 17.14
CA ASN A 36 -8.07 -1.35 17.35
C ASN A 36 -6.68 -0.82 17.74
N LEU A 37 -6.60 0.37 18.32
CA LEU A 37 -5.38 0.92 18.87
C LEU A 37 -4.88 0.05 20.04
N GLU A 38 -3.69 -0.55 19.90
CA GLU A 38 -3.09 -1.40 20.94
C GLU A 38 -2.29 -0.60 21.96
N TYR A 39 -1.47 0.31 21.48
CA TYR A 39 -0.77 1.26 22.32
C TYR A 39 -0.46 2.56 21.58
N TRP A 40 -0.36 3.64 22.34
CA TRP A 40 0.01 4.96 21.87
C TRP A 40 0.76 5.67 23.00
N GLU A 41 2.09 5.68 22.94
CA GLU A 41 2.94 6.07 24.04
C GLU A 41 4.13 6.95 23.62
N PRO A 42 4.61 7.88 24.47
CA PRO A 42 5.81 8.66 24.20
C PRO A 42 7.04 7.76 24.09
N GLN A 43 8.00 8.17 23.27
CA GLN A 43 9.31 7.55 23.31
C GLN A 43 10.05 7.96 24.59
N LYS A 44 10.70 7.00 25.27
CA LYS A 44 11.38 7.19 26.58
C LYS A 44 12.42 8.33 26.60
N GLN A 45 12.97 8.72 25.45
CA GLN A 45 14.00 9.75 25.31
C GLN A 45 13.48 11.09 24.78
N ALA A 46 12.17 11.25 24.58
CA ALA A 46 11.59 12.36 23.83
C ALA A 46 11.30 13.64 24.63
N GLY A 47 11.67 13.71 25.91
CA GLY A 47 11.34 14.85 26.77
C GLY A 47 9.85 14.90 27.14
N ARG A 48 9.31 16.13 27.35
CA ARG A 48 7.90 16.30 27.71
C ARG A 48 7.01 15.97 26.52
N PHE A 49 6.04 15.10 26.73
CA PHE A 49 5.06 14.73 25.72
C PHE A 49 4.05 15.85 25.47
N HIS A 50 3.76 16.10 24.21
CA HIS A 50 2.69 16.97 23.74
C HIS A 50 2.02 16.34 22.56
N SER A 51 0.70 16.45 22.48
CA SER A 51 -0.07 15.95 21.36
C SER A 51 -1.34 16.76 21.11
N LYS A 52 -1.81 16.67 19.88
CA LYS A 52 -3.09 17.18 19.41
C LYS A 52 -3.74 16.08 18.56
N ALA A 53 -5.06 15.93 18.67
CA ALA A 53 -5.81 15.05 17.77
C ALA A 53 -7.22 15.60 17.54
N THR A 54 -7.73 15.33 16.34
CA THR A 54 -9.15 15.48 16.00
C THR A 54 -9.58 14.27 15.17
N SER A 55 -10.87 13.90 15.28
CA SER A 55 -11.45 12.79 14.53
C SER A 55 -12.79 13.19 13.95
N TYR A 56 -13.10 12.66 12.78
CA TYR A 56 -14.38 12.84 12.09
C TYR A 56 -14.86 11.48 11.59
N THR A 57 -16.16 11.25 11.69
CA THR A 57 -16.81 10.09 11.08
C THR A 57 -17.88 10.60 10.12
N ILE A 58 -17.69 10.33 8.83
CA ILE A 58 -18.58 10.78 7.76
C ILE A 58 -19.06 9.53 7.03
N ASN A 59 -20.25 9.06 7.38
CA ASN A 59 -20.76 7.74 7.02
C ASN A 59 -19.78 6.63 7.43
N ASP A 60 -19.17 5.94 6.48
CA ASP A 60 -18.18 4.87 6.67
C ASP A 60 -16.72 5.31 6.45
N VAL A 61 -16.51 6.62 6.27
CA VAL A 61 -15.15 7.20 6.24
C VAL A 61 -14.80 7.70 7.63
N HIS A 62 -13.72 7.15 8.21
CA HIS A 62 -13.19 7.63 9.48
C HIS A 62 -11.87 8.36 9.27
N LEU A 63 -11.80 9.60 9.74
CA LEU A 63 -10.64 10.47 9.59
C LEU A 63 -10.05 10.78 10.96
N VAL A 64 -8.73 10.67 11.09
CA VAL A 64 -7.99 11.09 12.28
C VAL A 64 -6.83 11.96 11.85
N ALA A 65 -6.80 13.22 12.31
CA ALA A 65 -5.61 14.06 12.24
C ALA A 65 -4.93 14.09 13.60
N GLN A 66 -3.62 13.90 13.62
CA GLN A 66 -2.84 13.81 14.84
C GLN A 66 -1.48 14.48 14.67
N ALA A 67 -1.05 15.27 15.65
CA ALA A 67 0.31 15.77 15.78
C ALA A 67 0.85 15.47 17.17
N SER A 68 2.13 15.12 17.28
CA SER A 68 2.77 14.83 18.56
C SER A 68 4.29 15.02 18.53
N THR A 69 4.87 15.14 19.71
CA THR A 69 6.29 14.87 19.95
C THR A 69 6.62 13.41 19.67
N PRO A 70 7.89 12.96 19.61
CA PRO A 70 8.26 11.60 19.28
C PRO A 70 7.51 10.54 20.10
N MET A 71 6.91 9.59 19.42
CA MET A 71 6.05 8.58 20.02
C MET A 71 6.20 7.20 19.37
N ARG A 72 5.59 6.19 19.98
CA ARG A 72 5.38 4.86 19.44
C ARG A 72 3.88 4.56 19.44
N ALA A 73 3.40 3.97 18.36
CA ALA A 73 2.01 3.51 18.28
C ALA A 73 1.97 2.13 17.63
N ALA A 74 0.97 1.34 18.03
CA ALA A 74 0.57 0.15 17.29
C ALA A 74 -0.94 0.03 17.24
N ALA A 75 -1.40 -0.54 16.13
CA ALA A 75 -2.78 -0.91 15.92
C ALA A 75 -2.82 -2.40 15.53
N GLY A 76 -3.76 -3.12 16.07
CA GLY A 76 -4.03 -4.51 15.75
C GLY A 76 -4.82 -4.69 14.47
N TYR A 77 -5.45 -5.84 14.34
CA TYR A 77 -6.29 -6.17 13.18
C TYR A 77 -7.42 -5.16 12.96
N SER A 78 -7.65 -4.83 11.70
CA SER A 78 -8.74 -3.95 11.27
C SER A 78 -9.42 -4.54 10.03
N ASN A 79 -10.74 -4.50 9.98
CA ASN A 79 -11.52 -4.85 8.78
C ASN A 79 -11.57 -3.70 7.76
N SER A 80 -10.86 -2.60 8.02
CA SER A 80 -10.90 -1.41 7.19
C SER A 80 -9.57 -1.19 6.49
N LEU A 81 -9.62 -0.66 5.29
CA LEU A 81 -8.45 -0.17 4.58
C LEU A 81 -8.02 1.18 5.17
N ASN A 82 -6.71 1.41 5.27
CA ASN A 82 -6.20 2.65 5.81
C ASN A 82 -5.18 3.29 4.87
N ILE A 83 -5.27 4.62 4.72
CA ILE A 83 -4.24 5.43 4.05
C ILE A 83 -3.74 6.46 5.06
N GLU A 84 -2.43 6.44 5.33
CA GLU A 84 -1.81 7.40 6.24
C GLU A 84 -0.90 8.36 5.48
N PHE A 85 -1.17 9.65 5.65
CA PHE A 85 -0.44 10.76 5.08
C PHE A 85 0.43 11.42 6.17
N SER A 86 1.68 11.75 5.85
CA SER A 86 2.52 12.56 6.72
C SER A 86 2.59 13.99 6.19
N TYR A 87 2.38 14.97 7.06
CA TYR A 87 2.49 16.40 6.77
C TYR A 87 3.67 17.06 7.48
N TYR A 88 4.19 16.39 8.51
CA TYR A 88 5.41 16.77 9.20
C TYR A 88 6.09 15.53 9.78
N GLY A 89 7.42 15.50 9.72
CA GLY A 89 8.23 14.43 10.29
C GLY A 89 8.23 13.14 9.47
N VAL A 90 9.04 12.19 9.88
CA VAL A 90 9.19 10.89 9.25
C VAL A 90 8.47 9.83 10.07
N CYS A 91 7.56 9.11 9.44
CA CYS A 91 6.85 7.99 10.03
C CYS A 91 7.50 6.66 9.64
N ARG A 92 7.41 5.69 10.54
CA ARG A 92 7.91 4.32 10.34
C ARG A 92 6.89 3.34 10.89
N SER A 93 6.70 2.23 10.20
CA SER A 93 5.85 1.15 10.69
C SER A 93 6.41 -0.19 10.22
N ALA A 94 6.39 -1.16 11.11
CA ALA A 94 6.66 -2.56 10.78
C ALA A 94 5.33 -3.29 10.57
N VAL A 95 5.23 -4.03 9.47
CA VAL A 95 4.09 -4.88 9.11
C VAL A 95 4.65 -6.20 8.60
N ASP A 96 4.29 -7.31 9.23
CA ASP A 96 4.77 -8.66 8.86
C ASP A 96 6.29 -8.76 8.66
N GLY A 97 7.06 -8.09 9.54
CA GLY A 97 8.53 -8.06 9.48
C GLY A 97 9.12 -7.12 8.43
N VAL A 98 8.29 -6.44 7.64
CA VAL A 98 8.74 -5.44 6.64
C VAL A 98 8.62 -4.03 7.22
N ASN A 99 9.70 -3.26 7.13
CA ASN A 99 9.75 -1.88 7.60
C ASN A 99 9.38 -0.90 6.49
N TYR A 100 8.35 -0.10 6.73
CA TYR A 100 7.91 1.00 5.88
C TYR A 100 8.34 2.33 6.47
N LYS A 101 8.76 3.26 5.60
CA LYS A 101 9.15 4.62 5.99
C LYS A 101 8.60 5.61 4.97
N TRP A 102 7.88 6.61 5.42
CA TRP A 102 7.33 7.67 4.56
C TRP A 102 7.50 9.05 5.19
N ALA A 103 7.50 10.05 4.35
CA ALA A 103 7.75 11.45 4.69
C ALA A 103 6.78 12.39 3.95
N PRO A 104 6.61 13.62 4.42
CA PRO A 104 5.70 14.60 3.84
C PRO A 104 5.90 14.81 2.33
N ASN A 105 4.81 15.07 1.63
CA ASN A 105 4.75 15.49 0.22
C ASN A 105 5.31 14.49 -0.82
N GLN A 106 5.75 13.31 -0.40
CA GLN A 106 6.33 12.32 -1.29
C GLN A 106 5.45 11.09 -1.43
N GLN A 107 5.10 10.50 -0.31
CA GLN A 107 4.37 9.23 -0.27
C GLN A 107 3.40 9.21 0.90
N ALA A 108 2.27 8.55 0.68
CA ALA A 108 1.42 7.99 1.74
C ALA A 108 1.74 6.50 1.90
N VAL A 109 1.28 5.90 2.97
CA VAL A 109 1.29 4.44 3.14
C VAL A 109 -0.13 3.93 3.11
N PHE A 110 -0.35 2.87 2.32
CA PHE A 110 -1.58 2.10 2.29
C PHE A 110 -1.42 0.86 3.13
N PHE A 111 -2.36 0.63 4.03
CA PHE A 111 -2.48 -0.57 4.83
C PHE A 111 -3.79 -1.27 4.47
N PRO A 112 -3.76 -2.51 4.01
CA PRO A 112 -4.96 -3.33 3.82
C PRO A 112 -5.54 -3.77 5.17
N GLU A 113 -6.52 -4.66 5.14
CA GLU A 113 -6.96 -5.40 6.32
C GLU A 113 -5.79 -6.22 6.86
N ILE A 114 -5.21 -5.81 7.99
CA ILE A 114 -3.96 -6.39 8.50
C ILE A 114 -4.02 -6.75 9.96
N THR A 115 -3.18 -7.70 10.35
CA THR A 115 -3.09 -8.27 11.69
C THR A 115 -2.27 -7.46 12.69
N GLY A 116 -1.65 -6.39 12.29
CA GLY A 116 -0.93 -5.53 13.20
C GLY A 116 0.14 -4.70 12.53
N ARG A 117 0.27 -3.49 12.98
CA ARG A 117 1.26 -2.53 12.51
C ARG A 117 1.70 -1.63 13.65
N GLY A 118 2.95 -1.25 13.65
CA GLY A 118 3.42 -0.32 14.67
C GLY A 118 4.85 0.11 14.46
N GLY A 119 5.20 1.20 15.08
CA GLY A 119 6.56 1.70 15.00
C GLY A 119 6.76 3.04 15.70
N PRO A 120 8.02 3.47 15.78
CA PRO A 120 8.38 4.77 16.28
C PRO A 120 8.19 5.84 15.21
N SER A 121 7.89 7.06 15.64
CA SER A 121 7.91 8.24 14.79
C SER A 121 8.67 9.38 15.46
N ASP A 122 9.25 10.24 14.66
CA ASP A 122 9.78 11.52 15.11
C ASP A 122 8.61 12.44 15.52
N THR A 123 8.87 13.71 15.91
CA THR A 123 7.81 14.71 15.96
C THR A 123 7.07 14.72 14.63
N ARG A 124 5.75 14.55 14.65
CA ARG A 124 4.97 14.34 13.43
C ARG A 124 3.65 15.08 13.39
N SER A 125 3.13 15.28 12.20
CA SER A 125 1.73 15.57 11.92
C SER A 125 1.26 14.66 10.80
N ILE A 126 0.19 13.91 11.03
CA ILE A 126 -0.37 12.93 10.10
C ILE A 126 -1.87 13.08 9.97
N VAL A 127 -2.39 12.57 8.86
CA VAL A 127 -3.81 12.22 8.73
C VAL A 127 -3.91 10.76 8.34
N MET A 128 -4.76 10.03 9.02
CA MET A 128 -5.17 8.68 8.64
C MET A 128 -6.63 8.70 8.21
N ALA A 129 -6.89 8.11 7.05
CA ALA A 129 -8.22 7.90 6.52
C ALA A 129 -8.50 6.41 6.44
N GLN A 130 -9.62 5.98 7.03
CA GLN A 130 -10.13 4.61 6.95
C GLN A 130 -11.28 4.53 5.96
N PHE A 131 -11.32 3.44 5.20
CA PHE A 131 -12.30 3.18 4.16
C PHE A 131 -12.87 1.76 4.29
N ASP A 132 -14.14 1.62 3.95
CA ASP A 132 -14.73 0.30 3.69
C ASP A 132 -14.18 -0.25 2.36
N LYS A 133 -13.75 -1.51 2.41
CA LYS A 133 -13.14 -2.17 1.24
C LYS A 133 -14.11 -2.37 0.10
N THR A 134 -15.32 -2.83 0.42
CA THR A 134 -16.36 -3.13 -0.58
C THR A 134 -16.75 -1.86 -1.31
N ARG A 135 -17.03 -0.79 -0.59
CA ARG A 135 -17.37 0.51 -1.16
C ARG A 135 -16.23 1.11 -2.00
N LEU A 136 -14.97 0.95 -1.57
CA LEU A 136 -13.82 1.40 -2.36
C LEU A 136 -13.73 0.67 -3.71
N ILE A 137 -13.94 -0.64 -3.70
CA ILE A 137 -13.98 -1.46 -4.91
C ILE A 137 -15.12 -1.02 -5.83
N GLU A 138 -16.34 -0.89 -5.30
CA GLU A 138 -17.52 -0.46 -6.05
C GLU A 138 -17.37 0.93 -6.64
N THR A 139 -16.84 1.88 -5.85
CA THR A 139 -16.55 3.24 -6.32
C THR A 139 -15.53 3.22 -7.45
N THR A 140 -14.43 2.46 -7.30
CA THR A 140 -13.40 2.35 -8.34
C THR A 140 -13.98 1.75 -9.63
N GLN A 141 -14.79 0.71 -9.53
CA GLN A 141 -15.46 0.08 -10.68
C GLN A 141 -16.45 1.04 -11.35
N SER A 142 -17.25 1.77 -10.57
CA SER A 142 -18.19 2.76 -11.09
C SER A 142 -17.47 3.89 -11.85
N MET A 143 -16.33 4.36 -11.35
CA MET A 143 -15.51 5.38 -12.00
C MET A 143 -14.87 4.88 -13.31
N LEU A 144 -14.60 3.59 -13.45
CA LEU A 144 -14.05 3.00 -14.68
C LEU A 144 -15.11 2.77 -15.77
N GLY A 145 -16.40 2.79 -15.42
CA GLY A 145 -17.53 2.57 -16.32
C GLY A 145 -17.82 1.09 -16.60
N ALA A 146 -19.03 0.81 -17.08
CA ALA A 146 -19.53 -0.56 -17.30
C ALA A 146 -18.79 -1.32 -18.42
N ASP A 147 -18.21 -0.62 -19.38
CA ASP A 147 -17.48 -1.19 -20.53
C ASP A 147 -16.02 -1.52 -20.25
N SER A 148 -15.53 -1.29 -19.02
CA SER A 148 -14.16 -1.63 -18.72
C SER A 148 -14.01 -3.14 -18.61
N THR A 149 -13.40 -3.75 -19.63
CA THR A 149 -12.87 -5.13 -19.57
C THR A 149 -11.84 -5.31 -18.44
N VAL A 150 -11.46 -4.23 -17.81
CA VAL A 150 -10.70 -4.09 -16.59
C VAL A 150 -11.68 -4.15 -15.40
N ARG A 151 -12.40 -5.24 -15.23
CA ARG A 151 -12.75 -5.70 -13.88
C ARG A 151 -11.44 -6.08 -13.21
N ALA A 152 -10.62 -5.06 -13.00
CA ALA A 152 -9.29 -5.17 -12.48
C ALA A 152 -9.41 -5.87 -11.13
N ASN A 153 -8.65 -6.90 -10.93
CA ASN A 153 -8.18 -7.29 -9.61
C ASN A 153 -7.53 -6.05 -9.02
N LEU A 154 -8.33 -5.26 -8.29
CA LEU A 154 -7.83 -4.12 -7.55
C LEU A 154 -6.93 -4.72 -6.48
N ASP A 155 -5.62 -4.55 -6.64
CA ASP A 155 -4.66 -5.05 -5.66
C ASP A 155 -4.74 -4.20 -4.39
N LEU A 156 -5.53 -4.70 -3.44
CA LEU A 156 -5.72 -4.14 -2.11
C LEU A 156 -5.22 -5.10 -1.02
N SER A 157 -4.38 -6.08 -1.38
CA SER A 157 -3.93 -7.15 -0.49
C SER A 157 -2.71 -6.77 0.34
N ASP A 158 -1.82 -5.91 -0.20
CA ASP A 158 -0.50 -5.70 0.37
C ASP A 158 -0.27 -4.28 0.87
N THR A 159 0.39 -4.17 2.02
CA THR A 159 0.89 -2.89 2.52
C THR A 159 1.91 -2.31 1.55
N ARG A 160 1.74 -1.05 1.17
CA ARG A 160 2.65 -0.38 0.22
C ARG A 160 2.73 1.12 0.42
N LEU A 161 3.85 1.67 0.01
CA LEU A 161 4.00 3.11 -0.16
C LEU A 161 3.34 3.54 -1.47
N VAL A 162 2.52 4.58 -1.40
CA VAL A 162 1.79 5.14 -2.53
C VAL A 162 2.34 6.52 -2.84
N SER A 163 2.73 6.76 -4.09
CA SER A 163 3.25 8.07 -4.50
C SER A 163 2.15 9.13 -4.48
N LEU A 164 2.42 10.27 -3.88
CA LEU A 164 1.53 11.42 -3.88
C LEU A 164 1.65 12.27 -5.16
N GLN A 165 2.49 11.86 -6.12
CA GLN A 165 2.63 12.50 -7.41
C GLN A 165 2.50 11.47 -8.53
N TYR A 166 1.66 11.73 -9.53
CA TYR A 166 1.53 10.91 -10.74
C TYR A 166 1.45 11.81 -11.98
N GLY A 167 2.53 11.90 -12.74
CA GLY A 167 2.65 12.85 -13.83
C GLY A 167 2.46 14.30 -13.34
N ARG A 168 1.45 14.99 -13.85
CA ARG A 168 1.07 16.35 -13.42
C ARG A 168 0.08 16.38 -12.25
N ILE A 169 -0.37 15.21 -11.79
CA ILE A 169 -1.39 15.12 -10.73
C ILE A 169 -0.67 15.11 -9.39
N ASN A 170 -1.06 16.03 -8.54
CA ASN A 170 -0.58 16.15 -7.17
C ASN A 170 -1.69 15.69 -6.21
N PHE A 171 -1.63 14.43 -5.80
CA PHE A 171 -2.58 13.85 -4.85
C PHE A 171 -2.46 14.48 -3.46
N ASP A 172 -1.25 14.88 -3.06
CA ASP A 172 -1.06 15.57 -1.78
C ASP A 172 -1.92 16.83 -1.71
N GLN A 173 -1.86 17.68 -2.75
CA GLN A 173 -2.67 18.89 -2.82
C GLN A 173 -4.18 18.59 -2.90
N MET A 174 -4.57 17.52 -3.61
CA MET A 174 -5.97 17.10 -3.70
C MET A 174 -6.54 16.73 -2.33
N PHE A 175 -5.81 15.92 -1.57
CA PHE A 175 -6.21 15.54 -0.22
C PHE A 175 -6.15 16.71 0.77
N GLN A 176 -5.13 17.58 0.70
CA GLN A 176 -5.09 18.79 1.53
C GLN A 176 -6.32 19.69 1.31
N ASN A 177 -6.81 19.79 0.08
CA ASN A 177 -8.04 20.53 -0.20
C ASN A 177 -9.27 19.89 0.46
N LEU A 178 -9.37 18.55 0.46
CA LEU A 178 -10.44 17.83 1.16
C LEU A 178 -10.36 18.04 2.68
N TRP A 179 -9.16 17.97 3.26
CA TRP A 179 -8.99 18.22 4.70
C TRP A 179 -9.42 19.63 5.10
N ARG A 180 -9.03 20.64 4.32
CA ARG A 180 -9.45 22.03 4.56
C ARG A 180 -10.95 22.22 4.37
N TYR A 181 -11.55 21.48 3.43
CA TYR A 181 -12.98 21.53 3.22
C TYR A 181 -13.75 20.99 4.45
N VAL A 182 -13.32 19.85 4.99
CA VAL A 182 -13.87 19.30 6.25
C VAL A 182 -13.76 20.31 7.39
N ASP A 183 -12.60 20.93 7.58
CA ASP A 183 -12.38 21.95 8.62
C ASP A 183 -13.29 23.20 8.41
N SER A 184 -13.57 23.58 7.17
CA SER A 184 -14.33 24.81 6.85
C SER A 184 -15.82 24.71 7.23
N ILE A 185 -16.36 23.50 7.34
CA ILE A 185 -17.80 23.26 7.63
C ILE A 185 -18.08 23.14 9.14
N ASP A 186 -17.12 23.55 9.98
CA ASP A 186 -17.28 23.57 11.44
C ASP A 186 -17.63 22.21 12.06
N ALA A 187 -17.06 21.15 11.50
CA ALA A 187 -17.12 19.76 12.01
C ALA A 187 -18.55 19.23 12.27
N ASN A 188 -19.54 19.68 11.51
CA ASN A 188 -20.86 19.09 11.57
C ASN A 188 -20.94 17.86 10.64
N ASP A 189 -20.77 16.68 11.21
CA ASP A 189 -20.78 15.41 10.47
C ASP A 189 -22.05 15.27 9.60
N GLN A 190 -23.21 15.71 10.07
CA GLN A 190 -24.46 15.64 9.32
C GLN A 190 -24.41 16.50 8.03
N VAL A 191 -23.81 17.69 8.08
CA VAL A 191 -23.66 18.52 6.89
C VAL A 191 -22.68 17.89 5.91
N LEU A 192 -21.56 17.35 6.41
CA LEU A 192 -20.57 16.63 5.59
C LEU A 192 -21.19 15.41 4.90
N GLU A 193 -22.04 14.65 5.60
CA GLU A 193 -22.82 13.55 5.02
C GLU A 193 -23.81 14.03 3.95
N MET A 194 -24.57 15.07 4.24
CA MET A 194 -25.56 15.60 3.29
C MET A 194 -24.97 16.07 1.95
N ILE A 195 -23.76 16.60 1.96
CA ILE A 195 -23.06 17.04 0.73
C ILE A 195 -22.29 15.92 0.03
N GLY A 196 -22.26 14.72 0.60
CA GLY A 196 -21.59 13.55 0.02
C GLY A 196 -20.09 13.66 -0.05
N ILE A 197 -19.44 14.30 0.95
CA ILE A 197 -17.98 14.46 0.98
C ILE A 197 -17.25 13.11 1.08
N ASP A 198 -17.87 12.13 1.72
CA ASP A 198 -17.38 10.75 1.79
C ASP A 198 -17.17 10.15 0.39
N ASP A 199 -18.08 10.37 -0.55
CA ASP A 199 -17.92 9.96 -1.94
C ASP A 199 -16.66 10.55 -2.59
N LEU A 200 -16.35 11.83 -2.30
CA LEU A 200 -15.13 12.45 -2.78
C LEU A 200 -13.87 11.77 -2.19
N PHE A 201 -13.91 11.39 -0.92
CA PHE A 201 -12.81 10.64 -0.31
C PHE A 201 -12.59 9.29 -1.00
N TYR A 202 -13.64 8.51 -1.24
CA TYR A 202 -13.55 7.24 -1.97
C TYR A 202 -13.01 7.42 -3.38
N ARG A 203 -13.49 8.43 -4.13
CA ARG A 203 -12.99 8.74 -5.48
C ARG A 203 -11.53 9.13 -5.49
N HIS A 204 -11.10 9.97 -4.55
CA HIS A 204 -9.69 10.37 -4.42
C HIS A 204 -8.80 9.19 -4.02
N ALA A 205 -9.26 8.33 -3.10
CA ALA A 205 -8.56 7.10 -2.73
C ALA A 205 -8.43 6.14 -3.92
N SER A 206 -9.49 5.97 -4.72
CA SER A 206 -9.45 5.17 -5.95
C SER A 206 -8.41 5.67 -6.94
N LEU A 207 -8.39 6.98 -7.20
CA LEU A 207 -7.41 7.62 -8.08
C LEU A 207 -5.97 7.48 -7.56
N LEU A 208 -5.76 7.64 -6.26
CA LEU A 208 -4.46 7.53 -5.61
C LEU A 208 -3.91 6.10 -5.64
N LEU A 209 -4.76 5.12 -5.33
CA LEU A 209 -4.34 3.71 -5.23
C LEU A 209 -4.16 3.06 -6.60
N HIS A 210 -4.91 3.53 -7.61
CA HIS A 210 -4.93 2.95 -8.96
C HIS A 210 -4.76 4.01 -10.08
N PRO A 211 -3.78 4.93 -10.02
CA PRO A 211 -3.68 6.03 -10.96
C PRO A 211 -3.56 5.58 -12.42
N ARG A 212 -2.95 4.43 -12.67
CA ARG A 212 -2.79 3.85 -14.02
C ARG A 212 -4.10 3.49 -14.70
N LEU A 213 -5.13 3.14 -13.92
CA LEU A 213 -6.43 2.81 -14.48
C LEU A 213 -7.13 4.04 -15.04
N PHE A 214 -6.90 5.21 -14.43
CA PHE A 214 -7.60 6.45 -14.76
C PHE A 214 -6.80 7.38 -15.66
N PHE A 215 -5.47 7.36 -15.59
CA PHE A 215 -4.60 8.34 -16.24
C PHE A 215 -3.65 7.72 -17.27
N ARG A 216 -4.15 6.86 -18.16
CA ARG A 216 -3.36 6.16 -19.18
C ARG A 216 -2.57 7.09 -20.11
N GLN A 217 -2.98 8.35 -20.27
CA GLN A 217 -2.36 9.32 -21.18
C GLN A 217 -1.49 10.38 -20.46
N ALA A 218 -1.41 10.36 -19.13
CA ALA A 218 -0.63 11.35 -18.37
C ALA A 218 0.89 11.08 -18.33
N THR A 219 1.36 10.10 -19.10
CA THR A 219 2.75 9.58 -19.00
C THR A 219 3.75 10.27 -19.92
N ASP A 220 3.37 11.32 -20.65
CA ASP A 220 4.27 11.98 -21.62
C ASP A 220 5.23 13.04 -21.02
N VAL A 221 5.46 13.05 -19.71
CA VAL A 221 6.44 13.94 -19.08
C VAL A 221 7.53 13.12 -18.38
N PRO A 222 8.79 13.25 -18.78
CA PRO A 222 9.89 12.50 -18.21
C PRO A 222 10.20 13.00 -16.79
N ASN A 223 9.79 12.24 -15.78
CA ASN A 223 10.20 12.42 -14.41
C ASN A 223 11.00 11.18 -13.95
N ASN A 224 12.32 11.33 -13.92
CA ASN A 224 13.29 10.23 -13.85
C ASN A 224 13.21 9.29 -12.62
N VAL A 225 12.48 9.64 -11.56
CA VAL A 225 12.38 8.82 -10.35
C VAL A 225 11.10 7.98 -10.33
N HIS A 226 9.97 8.50 -10.85
CA HIS A 226 8.70 7.76 -10.91
C HIS A 226 8.67 6.75 -12.07
N ASN A 227 9.32 7.07 -13.20
CA ASN A 227 9.41 6.17 -14.34
C ASN A 227 10.07 4.82 -14.01
N ALA A 228 11.04 4.79 -13.09
CA ALA A 228 11.73 3.55 -12.74
C ALA A 228 10.82 2.56 -11.96
N ARG A 229 9.98 3.07 -11.05
CA ARG A 229 9.09 2.22 -10.25
C ARG A 229 7.93 1.70 -11.08
N ASP A 230 7.32 2.58 -11.90
CA ASP A 230 6.25 2.21 -12.82
C ASP A 230 6.74 1.26 -13.93
N ALA A 231 7.97 1.45 -14.40
CA ALA A 231 8.59 0.54 -15.32
C ALA A 231 8.86 -0.83 -14.68
N LEU A 232 9.27 -0.84 -13.40
CA LEU A 232 9.49 -2.08 -12.66
C LEU A 232 8.19 -2.86 -12.46
N ASP A 233 7.09 -2.18 -12.13
CA ASP A 233 5.78 -2.82 -11.96
C ASP A 233 5.28 -3.40 -13.28
N ARG A 234 5.41 -2.68 -14.41
CA ARG A 234 5.11 -3.24 -15.74
C ARG A 234 5.92 -4.49 -16.05
N VAL A 235 7.19 -4.49 -15.68
CA VAL A 235 8.06 -5.66 -15.84
C VAL A 235 7.57 -6.82 -14.98
N CYS A 236 7.22 -6.58 -13.72
CA CYS A 236 6.68 -7.62 -12.83
C CYS A 236 5.36 -8.20 -13.37
N ASP A 237 4.43 -7.34 -13.81
CA ASP A 237 3.15 -7.79 -14.37
C ASP A 237 3.34 -8.60 -15.65
N ALA A 238 4.24 -8.18 -16.54
CA ALA A 238 4.57 -8.93 -17.73
C ALA A 238 5.20 -10.30 -17.42
N MET A 239 6.07 -10.35 -16.40
CA MET A 239 6.71 -11.58 -15.95
C MET A 239 5.73 -12.58 -15.29
N LYS A 240 4.61 -12.10 -14.72
CA LYS A 240 3.52 -12.91 -14.17
C LYS A 240 2.65 -13.55 -15.25
N ASP A 241 2.70 -13.05 -16.47
CA ASP A 241 1.97 -13.66 -17.60
C ASP A 241 2.61 -15.01 -17.99
N MET A 242 2.03 -16.10 -17.46
CA MET A 242 2.50 -17.47 -17.67
C MET A 242 2.17 -18.03 -19.06
N THR A 243 1.40 -17.31 -19.86
CA THR A 243 1.11 -17.70 -21.27
C THR A 243 2.32 -17.42 -22.17
N ARG A 244 3.23 -16.56 -21.74
CA ARG A 244 4.46 -16.18 -22.46
C ARG A 244 5.66 -17.00 -22.02
N LYS A 245 6.62 -17.13 -22.94
CA LYS A 245 7.96 -17.64 -22.58
C LYS A 245 8.61 -16.72 -21.54
N PRO A 246 9.53 -17.26 -20.70
CA PRO A 246 10.32 -16.42 -19.78
C PRO A 246 11.04 -15.32 -20.54
N PHE A 247 10.97 -14.10 -19.99
CA PHE A 247 11.70 -12.96 -20.56
C PHE A 247 13.20 -13.15 -20.39
N THR A 248 13.95 -12.73 -21.40
CA THR A 248 15.39 -12.49 -21.31
C THR A 248 15.68 -11.13 -20.70
N MET A 249 16.91 -10.89 -20.25
CA MET A 249 17.30 -9.59 -19.69
C MET A 249 17.12 -8.46 -20.73
N THR A 250 17.46 -8.70 -21.99
CA THR A 250 17.32 -7.72 -23.08
C THR A 250 15.87 -7.35 -23.34
N GLU A 251 14.94 -8.32 -23.28
CA GLU A 251 13.50 -8.04 -23.42
C GLU A 251 13.01 -7.19 -22.25
N LEU A 252 13.52 -7.43 -21.02
CA LEU A 252 13.16 -6.64 -19.85
C LEU A 252 13.73 -5.22 -19.91
N GLU A 253 14.94 -5.03 -20.48
CA GLU A 253 15.51 -3.71 -20.75
C GLU A 253 14.61 -2.93 -21.73
N THR A 254 14.19 -3.58 -22.81
CA THR A 254 13.29 -2.97 -23.80
C THR A 254 11.93 -2.62 -23.19
N LEU A 255 11.34 -3.54 -22.40
CA LEU A 255 10.03 -3.35 -21.78
C LEU A 255 10.03 -2.23 -20.72
N SER A 256 11.13 -2.11 -19.97
CA SER A 256 11.26 -1.15 -18.89
C SER A 256 11.82 0.21 -19.31
N GLY A 257 12.56 0.25 -20.40
CA GLY A 257 13.40 1.39 -20.76
C GLY A 257 14.61 1.59 -19.82
N MET A 258 14.93 0.59 -18.99
CA MET A 258 16.05 0.63 -18.04
C MET A 258 17.19 -0.27 -18.50
N SER A 259 18.42 0.11 -18.18
CA SER A 259 19.58 -0.78 -18.38
C SER A 259 19.53 -2.00 -17.45
N ALA A 260 20.16 -3.12 -17.85
CA ALA A 260 20.26 -4.34 -17.05
C ALA A 260 20.77 -4.07 -15.62
N ARG A 261 21.76 -3.18 -15.47
CA ARG A 261 22.32 -2.79 -14.17
C ARG A 261 21.27 -2.10 -13.29
N ASN A 262 20.48 -1.19 -13.86
CA ASN A 262 19.43 -0.48 -13.13
C ASN A 262 18.30 -1.45 -12.74
N LEU A 263 17.86 -2.32 -13.66
CA LEU A 263 16.88 -3.37 -13.35
C LEU A 263 17.35 -4.29 -12.22
N GLN A 264 18.60 -4.75 -12.26
CA GLN A 264 19.17 -5.57 -11.19
C GLN A 264 19.18 -4.84 -9.85
N TYR A 265 19.54 -3.56 -9.83
CA TYR A 265 19.54 -2.73 -8.64
C TYR A 265 18.10 -2.58 -8.07
N GLN A 266 17.13 -2.24 -8.92
CA GLN A 266 15.72 -2.07 -8.53
C GLN A 266 15.11 -3.36 -7.99
N PHE A 267 15.35 -4.49 -8.67
CA PHE A 267 14.87 -5.80 -8.20
C PHE A 267 15.53 -6.21 -6.88
N LYS A 268 16.83 -5.98 -6.73
CA LYS A 268 17.54 -6.28 -5.48
C LYS A 268 17.05 -5.40 -4.32
N SER A 269 16.77 -4.13 -4.59
CA SER A 269 16.25 -3.19 -3.59
C SER A 269 14.83 -3.53 -3.14
N ARG A 270 13.95 -3.96 -4.06
CA ARG A 270 12.53 -4.19 -3.78
C ARG A 270 12.22 -5.63 -3.38
N PHE A 271 12.89 -6.60 -3.99
CA PHE A 271 12.57 -8.04 -3.85
C PHE A 271 13.74 -8.86 -3.30
N ALA A 272 14.85 -8.24 -2.93
CA ALA A 272 16.07 -8.88 -2.45
C ALA A 272 16.66 -9.95 -3.40
N CYS A 273 16.31 -9.95 -4.67
CA CYS A 273 16.76 -10.91 -5.67
C CYS A 273 16.95 -10.26 -7.06
N SER A 274 17.55 -10.98 -8.00
CA SER A 274 17.67 -10.52 -9.40
C SER A 274 16.35 -10.68 -10.16
N PRO A 275 16.14 -9.93 -11.29
CA PRO A 275 14.96 -10.08 -12.13
C PRO A 275 14.71 -11.52 -12.56
N MET A 276 15.74 -12.21 -13.01
CA MET A 276 15.63 -13.60 -13.46
C MET A 276 15.32 -14.59 -12.33
N ALA A 277 15.82 -14.33 -11.11
CA ALA A 277 15.49 -15.13 -9.93
C ALA A 277 14.04 -14.88 -9.50
N TRP A 278 13.57 -13.66 -9.55
CA TRP A 278 12.18 -13.28 -9.27
C TRP A 278 11.21 -13.96 -10.25
N GLN A 279 11.47 -13.84 -11.56
CA GLN A 279 10.65 -14.49 -12.60
C GLN A 279 10.57 -16.02 -12.39
N ARG A 280 11.69 -16.63 -12.05
CA ARG A 280 11.73 -18.07 -11.76
C ARG A 280 10.89 -18.42 -10.55
N ARG A 281 10.96 -17.61 -9.50
CA ARG A 281 10.15 -17.82 -8.28
C ARG A 281 8.65 -17.74 -8.58
N GLU A 282 8.19 -16.74 -9.32
CA GLU A 282 6.77 -16.62 -9.72
C GLU A 282 6.29 -17.86 -10.50
N ARG A 283 7.10 -18.35 -11.45
CA ARG A 283 6.79 -19.58 -12.21
C ARG A 283 6.78 -20.83 -11.34
N LEU A 284 7.60 -20.91 -10.31
CA LEU A 284 7.58 -22.01 -9.34
C LEU A 284 6.35 -21.93 -8.42
N MET A 285 5.90 -20.74 -8.02
CA MET A 285 4.65 -20.56 -7.29
C MET A 285 3.46 -21.04 -8.12
N THR A 286 3.35 -20.60 -9.37
CA THR A 286 2.33 -21.08 -10.31
C THR A 286 2.39 -22.60 -10.51
N ALA A 287 3.59 -23.17 -10.58
CA ALA A 287 3.74 -24.64 -10.67
C ALA A 287 3.15 -25.33 -9.46
N ARG A 288 3.41 -24.80 -8.26
CA ARG A 288 2.89 -25.35 -7.01
C ARG A 288 1.36 -25.29 -6.99
N ASP A 289 0.79 -24.15 -7.36
CA ASP A 289 -0.65 -23.97 -7.42
C ASP A 289 -1.30 -24.96 -8.41
N CYS A 290 -0.70 -25.17 -9.57
CA CYS A 290 -1.14 -26.18 -10.53
C CYS A 290 -1.05 -27.62 -9.99
N LEU A 291 -0.04 -27.93 -9.19
CA LEU A 291 0.12 -29.27 -8.60
C LEU A 291 -0.82 -29.52 -7.42
N MET A 292 -1.26 -28.45 -6.76
CA MET A 292 -2.22 -28.52 -5.66
C MET A 292 -3.68 -28.49 -6.15
N ALA A 293 -3.93 -27.89 -7.31
CA ALA A 293 -5.26 -27.83 -7.92
C ALA A 293 -5.60 -29.17 -8.62
N ASP A 294 -6.83 -29.66 -8.42
CA ASP A 294 -7.34 -30.87 -9.09
C ASP A 294 -7.77 -30.55 -10.54
N THR A 295 -6.81 -30.08 -11.36
CA THR A 295 -7.05 -29.65 -12.75
C THR A 295 -6.83 -30.77 -13.79
N GLY A 296 -6.75 -32.02 -13.33
CA GLY A 296 -6.51 -33.19 -14.20
C GLY A 296 -5.02 -33.61 -14.32
N PRO A 297 -4.70 -34.71 -14.98
CA PRO A 297 -3.39 -35.33 -14.98
C PRO A 297 -2.39 -34.58 -15.87
N ILE A 298 -1.76 -33.49 -15.33
CA ILE A 298 -0.61 -32.88 -15.98
C ILE A 298 0.68 -33.58 -15.52
N THR A 299 1.56 -33.96 -16.44
CA THR A 299 2.86 -34.53 -16.06
C THR A 299 3.84 -33.46 -15.61
N ILE A 300 4.79 -33.81 -14.72
CA ILE A 300 5.84 -32.89 -14.29
C ILE A 300 6.66 -32.36 -15.47
N ILE A 301 6.88 -33.21 -16.49
CA ILE A 301 7.58 -32.83 -17.72
C ILE A 301 6.79 -31.74 -18.50
N GLU A 302 5.50 -31.96 -18.65
CA GLU A 302 4.63 -31.03 -19.36
C GLU A 302 4.48 -29.70 -18.61
N LEU A 303 4.27 -29.76 -17.31
CA LEU A 303 4.22 -28.58 -16.43
C LEU A 303 5.51 -27.76 -16.52
N SER A 304 6.67 -28.41 -16.46
CA SER A 304 7.97 -27.73 -16.56
C SER A 304 8.13 -27.01 -17.91
N ARG A 305 7.69 -27.67 -19.02
CA ARG A 305 7.74 -27.10 -20.37
C ARG A 305 6.76 -25.93 -20.53
N ARG A 306 5.53 -26.09 -20.05
CA ARG A 306 4.49 -25.05 -20.07
C ARG A 306 4.95 -23.78 -19.34
N LEU A 307 5.64 -23.94 -18.22
CA LEU A 307 6.18 -22.83 -17.44
C LEU A 307 7.56 -22.33 -17.91
N GLY A 308 8.04 -22.83 -19.07
CA GLY A 308 9.22 -22.32 -19.76
C GLY A 308 10.55 -22.64 -19.09
N PHE A 309 10.63 -23.73 -18.33
CA PHE A 309 11.92 -24.24 -17.83
C PHE A 309 12.69 -24.95 -18.94
N SER A 310 14.01 -24.74 -18.96
CA SER A 310 14.91 -25.29 -19.98
C SER A 310 14.97 -26.82 -19.99
N SER A 311 14.75 -27.42 -18.82
CA SER A 311 14.64 -28.89 -18.69
C SER A 311 13.84 -29.26 -17.43
N PRO A 312 13.20 -30.46 -17.42
CA PRO A 312 12.52 -30.99 -16.22
C PRO A 312 13.46 -31.12 -15.03
N SER A 313 14.71 -31.48 -15.25
CA SER A 313 15.72 -31.63 -14.17
C SER A 313 16.01 -30.28 -13.50
N ASN A 314 16.16 -29.21 -14.27
CA ASN A 314 16.33 -27.86 -13.74
C ASN A 314 15.08 -27.38 -12.99
N PHE A 315 13.88 -27.67 -13.51
CA PHE A 315 12.63 -27.39 -12.82
C PHE A 315 12.59 -28.06 -11.45
N ILE A 316 12.83 -29.38 -11.39
CA ILE A 316 12.82 -30.15 -10.14
C ILE A 316 13.84 -29.59 -9.15
N ALA A 317 15.06 -29.33 -9.60
CA ALA A 317 16.12 -28.78 -8.72
C ALA A 317 15.74 -27.43 -8.13
N TYR A 318 15.17 -26.51 -8.92
CA TYR A 318 14.70 -25.22 -8.43
C TYR A 318 13.47 -25.34 -7.53
N TYR A 319 12.56 -26.27 -7.84
CA TYR A 319 11.36 -26.51 -7.04
C TYR A 319 11.73 -27.04 -5.64
N VAL A 320 12.59 -28.05 -5.58
CA VAL A 320 13.09 -28.58 -4.30
C VAL A 320 13.81 -27.51 -3.48
N ARG A 321 14.64 -26.71 -4.13
CA ARG A 321 15.33 -25.59 -3.46
C ARG A 321 14.37 -24.55 -2.90
N GLN A 322 13.25 -24.30 -3.58
CA GLN A 322 12.26 -23.29 -3.18
C GLN A 322 11.30 -23.80 -2.09
N PHE A 323 10.87 -25.06 -2.17
CA PHE A 323 9.78 -25.59 -1.35
C PHE A 323 10.20 -26.71 -0.39
N GLY A 324 11.42 -27.20 -0.48
CA GLY A 324 11.94 -28.29 0.37
C GLY A 324 11.36 -29.67 0.06
N GLU A 325 10.58 -29.82 -1.01
CA GLU A 325 9.94 -31.08 -1.39
C GLU A 325 9.93 -31.27 -2.92
N MET A 326 9.78 -32.51 -3.37
CA MET A 326 9.67 -32.81 -4.81
C MET A 326 8.29 -32.39 -5.35
N PRO A 327 8.18 -31.95 -6.64
CA PRO A 327 6.89 -31.63 -7.27
C PRO A 327 5.87 -32.76 -7.19
N ALA A 328 6.32 -34.02 -7.32
CA ALA A 328 5.45 -35.20 -7.18
C ALA A 328 4.90 -35.33 -5.74
N GLN A 329 5.71 -35.02 -4.73
CA GLN A 329 5.28 -35.06 -3.32
C GLN A 329 4.22 -33.99 -3.03
N THR A 330 4.37 -32.78 -3.58
CA THR A 330 3.34 -31.74 -3.47
C THR A 330 2.02 -32.23 -4.05
N ARG A 331 2.05 -32.78 -5.25
CA ARG A 331 0.84 -33.33 -5.91
C ARG A 331 0.20 -34.45 -5.09
N ASP A 332 0.99 -35.42 -4.67
CA ASP A 332 0.47 -36.63 -3.99
C ASP A 332 -0.15 -36.31 -2.62
N LYS A 333 0.33 -35.28 -1.93
CA LYS A 333 -0.25 -34.79 -0.66
C LYS A 333 -1.66 -34.21 -0.84
N HIS A 334 -1.92 -33.55 -1.94
CA HIS A 334 -3.18 -32.84 -2.19
C HIS A 334 -4.23 -33.68 -2.94
N HIS A 335 -3.82 -34.77 -3.62
CA HIS A 335 -4.74 -35.65 -4.35
C HIS A 335 -5.10 -36.92 -3.56
N ARG A 336 -4.60 -37.10 -2.33
CA ARG A 336 -4.94 -38.22 -1.42
C ARG A 336 -5.90 -37.82 -0.30
N SER A 337 -6.33 -36.56 -0.25
CA SER A 337 -7.34 -36.01 0.68
C SER A 337 -8.66 -35.90 -0.02
#